data_9aebd1fdc86e669216787823ef01a45c
#
_entry.id   9aebd1fdc86e669216787823ef01a45c
#
_cell.length_a   1.000
_cell.length_b   1.000
_cell.length_c   1.000
_cell.angle_alpha   90.00
_cell.angle_beta   90.00
_cell.angle_gamma   90.00
#
_symmetry.space_group_name_H-M   'P 1'
#
loop_
_entity.id
_entity.type
_entity.pdbx_description
1 polymer ?
#
loop_
_entity_poly.entity_id
_entity_poly.type
_entity_poly.pdbx_seq_one_letter_code
_entity_poly.pdbx_strand_id
1 'polypeptide(L)'
;DTNADGIGDIEGIIRHLDDIRELGCTAIWLNPCFQSPFGDAGYDVEDYCQVAPRYGTNEDLARLFEEAHKKGLHVILDLVPGHTAVTHRWFRESMKAEKNEYTDRYVWTDCVWESPDGMGCIRGISDRDGSCAVNFFSHQPALNYGFYKPDKPWQQSFDDPGPQATLESMKDVIRFWLKMGCDGFRVDMAGSLVKNDEEGKGTIRLWQNVREFLNEEFPDAAMVSEWGEPDKSLQGGFHMDFLLHFGPSHYNDLFRCEEPFFSGRGKGDVAAFVEKYKENYEKAQRKGLICIP
;
A
#
# COMPACT_ATOMS: atom_id res chain seq x y z
N ASP A 1 16.99 -16.48 -7.38
CA ASP A 1 17.64 -16.23 -8.66
C ASP A 1 17.94 -17.57 -9.33
N THR A 2 17.05 -18.03 -10.22
CA THR A 2 17.17 -19.37 -10.85
C THR A 2 17.86 -19.34 -12.21
N ASN A 3 17.99 -18.17 -12.81
CA ASN A 3 18.60 -17.95 -14.13
C ASN A 3 19.98 -17.26 -14.05
N ALA A 4 20.45 -16.93 -12.84
CA ALA A 4 21.74 -16.28 -12.56
C ALA A 4 21.89 -14.87 -13.18
N ASP A 5 20.78 -14.10 -13.25
CA ASP A 5 20.81 -12.71 -13.72
C ASP A 5 21.02 -11.69 -12.58
N GLY A 6 21.09 -12.16 -11.33
CA GLY A 6 21.27 -11.35 -10.13
C GLY A 6 19.95 -10.84 -9.54
N ILE A 7 18.80 -11.24 -10.08
CA ILE A 7 17.46 -10.87 -9.62
C ILE A 7 16.78 -12.11 -9.02
N GLY A 8 16.19 -11.99 -7.83
CA GLY A 8 15.37 -13.05 -7.26
C GLY A 8 14.10 -13.26 -8.09
N ASP A 9 13.63 -14.49 -8.20
CA ASP A 9 12.48 -14.87 -8.99
C ASP A 9 11.49 -15.77 -8.22
N ILE A 10 10.26 -15.88 -8.71
CA ILE A 10 9.18 -16.66 -8.07
C ILE A 10 9.58 -18.15 -8.01
N GLU A 11 10.20 -18.68 -9.03
CA GLU A 11 10.69 -20.06 -9.05
C GLU A 11 11.71 -20.30 -7.93
N GLY A 12 12.59 -19.32 -7.65
CA GLY A 12 13.54 -19.38 -6.54
C GLY A 12 12.84 -19.47 -5.20
N ILE A 13 11.77 -18.71 -5.00
CA ILE A 13 10.95 -18.78 -3.77
C ILE A 13 10.34 -20.18 -3.64
N ILE A 14 9.73 -20.72 -4.70
CA ILE A 14 9.12 -22.05 -4.71
C ILE A 14 10.12 -23.13 -4.26
N ARG A 15 11.36 -23.07 -4.75
CA ARG A 15 12.44 -24.03 -4.39
C ARG A 15 12.85 -23.95 -2.92
N HIS A 16 12.64 -22.81 -2.27
CA HIS A 16 13.04 -22.54 -0.88
C HIS A 16 11.89 -22.50 0.12
N LEU A 17 10.68 -22.93 -0.25
CA LEU A 17 9.52 -22.95 0.65
C LEU A 17 9.75 -23.86 1.88
N ASP A 18 10.49 -24.95 1.75
CA ASP A 18 10.81 -25.83 2.87
C ASP A 18 11.74 -25.14 3.86
N ASP A 19 12.75 -24.42 3.38
CA ASP A 19 13.66 -23.64 4.24
C ASP A 19 12.88 -22.58 5.03
N ILE A 20 11.93 -21.88 4.39
CA ILE A 20 11.08 -20.87 5.03
C ILE A 20 10.20 -21.52 6.12
N ARG A 21 9.60 -22.68 5.82
CA ARG A 21 8.80 -23.42 6.80
C ARG A 21 9.62 -23.91 7.97
N GLU A 22 10.84 -24.39 7.72
CA GLU A 22 11.75 -24.87 8.77
C GLU A 22 12.20 -23.78 9.74
N LEU A 23 12.24 -22.51 9.26
CA LEU A 23 12.43 -21.33 10.11
C LEU A 23 11.24 -21.07 11.05
N GLY A 24 10.11 -21.77 10.87
CA GLY A 24 8.90 -21.59 11.68
C GLY A 24 7.97 -20.50 11.16
N CYS A 25 8.19 -19.99 9.96
CA CYS A 25 7.27 -19.03 9.32
C CYS A 25 5.95 -19.72 8.94
N THR A 26 4.84 -18.98 9.02
CA THR A 26 3.50 -19.41 8.61
C THR A 26 2.95 -18.63 7.44
N ALA A 27 3.59 -17.51 7.10
CA ALA A 27 3.22 -16.68 5.97
C ALA A 27 4.46 -16.03 5.32
N ILE A 28 4.33 -15.74 4.05
CA ILE A 28 5.33 -15.01 3.24
C ILE A 28 4.65 -13.71 2.77
N TRP A 29 5.30 -12.58 2.97
CA TRP A 29 4.94 -11.33 2.36
C TRP A 29 5.92 -11.04 1.22
N LEU A 30 5.37 -10.88 0.00
CA LEU A 30 6.13 -10.48 -1.18
C LEU A 30 6.09 -8.96 -1.33
N ASN A 31 7.25 -8.33 -1.43
CA ASN A 31 7.36 -6.94 -1.92
C ASN A 31 6.73 -6.82 -3.31
N PRO A 32 6.43 -5.60 -3.80
CA PRO A 32 5.74 -5.44 -5.07
C PRO A 32 6.40 -6.23 -6.20
N CYS A 33 5.65 -7.18 -6.78
CA CYS A 33 6.11 -8.04 -7.86
C CYS A 33 5.40 -7.76 -9.19
N PHE A 34 4.56 -6.73 -9.22
CA PHE A 34 3.79 -6.32 -10.39
C PHE A 34 4.64 -5.59 -11.43
N GLN A 35 4.11 -5.48 -12.65
CA GLN A 35 4.79 -4.75 -13.70
C GLN A 35 5.03 -3.30 -13.28
N SER A 36 6.27 -2.85 -13.45
CA SER A 36 6.76 -1.56 -12.99
C SER A 36 7.94 -1.11 -13.84
N PRO A 37 8.16 0.19 -14.05
CA PRO A 37 9.40 0.73 -14.57
C PRO A 37 10.56 0.64 -13.55
N PHE A 38 10.28 0.24 -12.28
CA PHE A 38 11.25 0.07 -11.21
C PHE A 38 12.03 1.33 -10.83
N GLY A 39 11.41 2.49 -10.94
CA GLY A 39 11.94 3.74 -10.40
C GLY A 39 11.88 3.80 -8.86
N ASP A 40 11.03 2.96 -8.27
CA ASP A 40 10.87 2.79 -6.82
C ASP A 40 10.73 1.31 -6.45
N ALA A 41 11.67 0.48 -6.89
CA ALA A 41 11.79 -0.94 -6.55
C ALA A 41 10.48 -1.77 -6.73
N GLY A 42 9.56 -1.31 -7.58
CA GLY A 42 8.26 -1.96 -7.84
C GLY A 42 7.05 -1.25 -7.22
N TYR A 43 7.25 -0.29 -6.32
CA TYR A 43 6.14 0.50 -5.76
C TYR A 43 5.54 1.48 -6.77
N ASP A 44 6.22 1.81 -7.85
CA ASP A 44 5.70 2.54 -9.01
C ASP A 44 5.04 1.54 -9.99
N VAL A 45 3.82 1.11 -9.67
CA VAL A 45 3.09 0.07 -10.41
C VAL A 45 2.63 0.58 -11.77
N GLU A 46 2.95 -0.16 -12.84
CA GLU A 46 2.48 0.09 -14.21
C GLU A 46 1.26 -0.75 -14.58
N ASP A 47 1.17 -1.98 -14.07
CA ASP A 47 -0.01 -2.85 -14.22
C ASP A 47 -0.16 -3.70 -12.95
N TYR A 48 -1.28 -3.50 -12.26
CA TYR A 48 -1.58 -4.22 -11.01
C TYR A 48 -1.90 -5.69 -11.19
N CYS A 49 -2.32 -6.11 -12.38
CA CYS A 49 -2.79 -7.47 -12.66
C CYS A 49 -1.76 -8.30 -13.44
N GLN A 50 -0.54 -7.79 -13.60
CA GLN A 50 0.53 -8.46 -14.33
C GLN A 50 1.79 -8.55 -13.48
N VAL A 51 2.31 -9.75 -13.29
CA VAL A 51 3.64 -9.97 -12.68
C VAL A 51 4.72 -9.39 -13.59
N ALA A 52 5.71 -8.73 -13.01
CA ALA A 52 6.84 -8.21 -13.78
C ALA A 52 7.65 -9.36 -14.39
N PRO A 53 7.97 -9.32 -15.71
CA PRO A 53 8.65 -10.42 -16.40
C PRO A 53 9.98 -10.85 -15.78
N ARG A 54 10.65 -9.96 -15.05
CA ARG A 54 11.90 -10.28 -14.34
C ARG A 54 11.72 -11.25 -13.18
N TYR A 55 10.49 -11.35 -12.64
CA TYR A 55 10.18 -12.23 -11.51
C TYR A 55 9.48 -13.52 -11.94
N GLY A 56 8.88 -13.55 -13.13
CA GLY A 56 8.10 -14.65 -13.67
C GLY A 56 6.81 -14.21 -14.34
N THR A 57 5.81 -15.06 -14.30
CA THR A 57 4.48 -14.84 -14.88
C THR A 57 3.37 -14.90 -13.83
N ASN A 58 2.14 -14.57 -14.22
CA ASN A 58 0.97 -14.76 -13.36
C ASN A 58 0.77 -16.23 -12.99
N GLU A 59 1.04 -17.14 -13.92
CA GLU A 59 0.96 -18.59 -13.71
C GLU A 59 2.03 -19.06 -12.71
N ASP A 60 3.24 -18.50 -12.75
CA ASP A 60 4.28 -18.80 -11.76
C ASP A 60 3.86 -18.33 -10.36
N LEU A 61 3.23 -17.15 -10.25
CA LEU A 61 2.74 -16.65 -8.97
C LEU A 61 1.57 -17.49 -8.44
N ALA A 62 0.63 -17.89 -9.30
CA ALA A 62 -0.43 -18.82 -8.92
C ALA A 62 0.13 -20.16 -8.42
N ARG A 63 1.16 -20.68 -9.10
CA ARG A 63 1.88 -21.90 -8.68
C ARG A 63 2.57 -21.71 -7.33
N LEU A 64 3.15 -20.53 -7.06
CA LEU A 64 3.71 -20.23 -5.74
C LEU A 64 2.64 -20.33 -4.64
N PHE A 65 1.44 -19.78 -4.85
CA PHE A 65 0.34 -19.90 -3.89
C PHE A 65 0.00 -21.37 -3.63
N GLU A 66 -0.19 -22.17 -4.67
CA GLU A 66 -0.51 -23.58 -4.53
C GLU A 66 0.58 -24.37 -3.78
N GLU A 67 1.85 -24.18 -4.13
CA GLU A 67 2.97 -24.89 -3.51
C GLU A 67 3.17 -24.46 -2.04
N ALA A 68 2.98 -23.18 -1.73
CA ALA A 68 3.01 -22.66 -0.36
C ALA A 68 1.88 -23.27 0.50
N HIS A 69 0.64 -23.31 -0.02
CA HIS A 69 -0.51 -23.90 0.67
C HIS A 69 -0.30 -25.40 0.97
N LYS A 70 0.28 -26.17 0.06
CA LYS A 70 0.64 -27.59 0.29
C LYS A 70 1.58 -27.78 1.48
N LYS A 71 2.34 -26.74 1.82
CA LYS A 71 3.30 -26.73 2.93
C LYS A 71 2.76 -26.05 4.19
N GLY A 72 1.52 -25.57 4.17
CA GLY A 72 0.88 -24.84 5.27
C GLY A 72 1.40 -23.42 5.44
N LEU A 73 1.92 -22.83 4.35
CA LEU A 73 2.34 -21.44 4.27
C LEU A 73 1.29 -20.60 3.56
N HIS A 74 1.01 -19.40 4.06
CA HIS A 74 0.21 -18.39 3.39
C HIS A 74 1.09 -17.42 2.61
N VAL A 75 0.55 -16.83 1.54
CA VAL A 75 1.25 -15.82 0.75
C VAL A 75 0.42 -14.57 0.63
N ILE A 76 0.92 -13.44 1.12
CA ILE A 76 0.32 -12.12 0.96
C ILE A 76 1.15 -11.27 0.00
N LEU A 77 0.47 -10.42 -0.76
CA LEU A 77 1.08 -9.51 -1.72
C LEU A 77 1.14 -8.09 -1.16
N ASP A 78 2.03 -7.28 -1.72
CA ASP A 78 2.05 -5.84 -1.44
C ASP A 78 1.04 -5.13 -2.35
N LEU A 79 0.08 -4.41 -1.78
CA LEU A 79 -0.88 -3.58 -2.48
C LEU A 79 -0.45 -2.12 -2.34
N VAL A 80 -0.25 -1.43 -3.46
CA VAL A 80 0.14 -0.02 -3.51
C VAL A 80 -1.05 0.83 -3.97
N PRO A 81 -2.00 1.19 -3.09
CA PRO A 81 -3.23 1.84 -3.52
C PRO A 81 -3.10 3.36 -3.69
N GLY A 82 -2.02 3.99 -3.18
CA GLY A 82 -1.92 5.45 -3.11
C GLY A 82 -1.53 6.13 -4.41
N HIS A 83 -0.88 5.43 -5.33
CA HIS A 83 -0.32 5.98 -6.57
C HIS A 83 -0.04 4.88 -7.60
N THR A 84 0.34 5.31 -8.79
CA THR A 84 0.84 4.43 -9.85
C THR A 84 2.12 4.99 -10.46
N ALA A 85 2.75 4.26 -11.38
CA ALA A 85 3.74 4.84 -12.27
C ALA A 85 3.09 5.83 -13.24
N VAL A 86 3.86 6.79 -13.76
CA VAL A 86 3.41 7.68 -14.84
C VAL A 86 3.12 6.93 -16.16
N THR A 87 3.65 5.72 -16.30
CA THR A 87 3.42 4.83 -17.45
C THR A 87 2.14 4.01 -17.33
N HIS A 88 1.48 4.00 -16.18
CA HIS A 88 0.24 3.26 -15.97
C HIS A 88 -0.85 3.72 -16.95
N ARG A 89 -1.62 2.78 -17.51
CA ARG A 89 -2.70 3.08 -18.46
C ARG A 89 -3.69 4.11 -17.90
N TRP A 90 -4.10 3.97 -16.65
CA TRP A 90 -5.05 4.92 -16.04
C TRP A 90 -4.52 6.36 -16.05
N PHE A 91 -3.21 6.54 -15.74
CA PHE A 91 -2.61 7.86 -15.74
C PHE A 91 -2.54 8.46 -17.16
N ARG A 92 -2.08 7.66 -18.12
CA ARG A 92 -2.02 8.09 -19.54
C ARG A 92 -3.39 8.52 -20.07
N GLU A 93 -4.44 7.78 -19.73
CA GLU A 93 -5.81 8.14 -20.13
C GLU A 93 -6.31 9.38 -19.38
N SER A 94 -5.96 9.56 -18.10
CA SER A 94 -6.36 10.75 -17.32
C SER A 94 -5.69 12.04 -17.77
N MET A 95 -4.55 11.96 -18.47
CA MET A 95 -3.83 13.11 -19.03
C MET A 95 -4.48 13.70 -20.29
N LYS A 96 -5.41 13.00 -20.93
CA LYS A 96 -6.07 13.46 -22.16
C LYS A 96 -6.99 14.64 -21.89
N ALA A 97 -7.05 15.59 -22.84
CA ALA A 97 -7.98 16.72 -22.77
C ALA A 97 -9.44 16.26 -22.88
N GLU A 98 -9.71 15.21 -23.66
CA GLU A 98 -11.03 14.62 -23.80
C GLU A 98 -11.40 13.81 -22.56
N LYS A 99 -12.59 14.09 -22.00
CA LYS A 99 -13.09 13.34 -20.83
C LYS A 99 -13.34 11.88 -21.15
N ASN A 100 -12.89 11.01 -20.26
CA ASN A 100 -13.07 9.56 -20.32
C ASN A 100 -13.25 8.98 -18.92
N GLU A 101 -13.39 7.69 -18.80
CA GLU A 101 -13.60 6.98 -17.52
C GLU A 101 -12.44 7.14 -16.50
N TYR A 102 -11.25 7.55 -16.96
CA TYR A 102 -10.07 7.75 -16.11
C TYR A 102 -9.80 9.23 -15.79
N THR A 103 -10.59 10.15 -16.28
CA THR A 103 -10.38 11.61 -16.11
C THR A 103 -10.21 11.99 -14.64
N ASP A 104 -10.99 11.40 -13.76
CA ASP A 104 -11.02 11.71 -12.32
C ASP A 104 -10.31 10.63 -11.46
N ARG A 105 -9.55 9.74 -12.10
CA ARG A 105 -8.84 8.65 -11.45
C ARG A 105 -7.68 9.13 -10.58
N TYR A 106 -7.13 10.30 -10.87
CA TYR A 106 -6.03 10.94 -10.16
C TYR A 106 -6.43 12.30 -9.63
N VAL A 107 -5.68 12.81 -8.65
CA VAL A 107 -5.92 14.12 -8.06
C VAL A 107 -5.36 15.20 -8.99
N TRP A 108 -6.23 15.88 -9.73
CA TRP A 108 -5.88 16.97 -10.63
C TRP A 108 -6.44 18.30 -10.13
N THR A 109 -5.65 19.39 -10.28
CA THR A 109 -6.17 20.76 -10.17
C THR A 109 -6.84 21.19 -11.47
N ASP A 110 -7.56 22.31 -11.46
CA ASP A 110 -8.22 22.87 -12.66
C ASP A 110 -7.29 23.71 -13.54
N CYS A 111 -6.08 24.01 -13.06
CA CYS A 111 -5.14 24.88 -13.77
C CYS A 111 -3.70 24.41 -13.57
N VAL A 112 -2.91 24.37 -14.65
CA VAL A 112 -1.49 23.97 -14.62
C VAL A 112 -0.62 24.82 -13.70
N TRP A 113 -1.02 26.06 -13.42
CA TRP A 113 -0.33 26.98 -12.52
C TRP A 113 -0.72 26.80 -11.04
N GLU A 114 -1.80 26.08 -10.77
CA GLU A 114 -2.21 25.75 -9.41
C GLU A 114 -1.47 24.50 -8.92
N SER A 115 -0.93 24.57 -7.71
CA SER A 115 -0.33 23.42 -7.02
C SER A 115 -1.31 22.85 -6.02
N PRO A 116 -1.43 21.52 -5.90
CA PRO A 116 -2.15 20.91 -4.78
C PRO A 116 -1.48 21.31 -3.46
N ASP A 117 -2.24 21.90 -2.54
CA ASP A 117 -1.70 22.39 -1.26
C ASP A 117 -1.05 21.23 -0.48
N GLY A 118 0.19 21.44 -0.03
CA GLY A 118 0.93 20.47 0.78
C GLY A 118 1.43 19.21 0.05
N MET A 119 1.17 19.09 -1.25
CA MET A 119 1.61 17.96 -2.08
C MET A 119 2.55 18.42 -3.19
N GLY A 120 3.51 17.57 -3.58
CA GLY A 120 4.22 17.75 -4.84
C GLY A 120 3.28 17.57 -6.05
N CYS A 121 3.70 17.99 -7.23
CA CYS A 121 2.88 17.80 -8.42
C CYS A 121 3.69 17.57 -9.71
N ILE A 122 3.04 16.89 -10.65
CA ILE A 122 3.46 16.74 -12.03
C ILE A 122 2.67 17.75 -12.86
N ARG A 123 3.35 18.51 -13.74
CA ARG A 123 2.71 19.50 -14.60
C ARG A 123 3.40 19.60 -15.95
N GLY A 124 2.67 20.11 -16.95
CA GLY A 124 3.21 20.40 -18.29
C GLY A 124 3.50 19.17 -19.16
N ILE A 125 2.95 18.00 -18.79
CA ILE A 125 3.09 16.75 -19.57
C ILE A 125 1.75 16.20 -20.07
N SER A 126 0.64 16.86 -19.74
CA SER A 126 -0.73 16.44 -20.08
C SER A 126 -1.34 17.35 -21.15
N ASP A 127 -2.27 16.81 -21.95
CA ASP A 127 -3.07 17.57 -22.90
C ASP A 127 -4.19 18.36 -22.20
N ARG A 128 -4.59 17.94 -20.99
CA ARG A 128 -5.55 18.67 -20.16
C ARG A 128 -4.88 19.80 -19.38
N ASP A 129 -5.61 20.87 -19.09
CA ASP A 129 -5.18 21.85 -18.09
C ASP A 129 -5.22 21.22 -16.69
N GLY A 130 -4.26 21.54 -15.86
CA GLY A 130 -4.14 21.03 -14.50
C GLY A 130 -2.75 20.57 -14.13
N SER A 131 -2.53 20.46 -12.81
CA SER A 131 -1.38 19.82 -12.19
C SER A 131 -1.85 18.55 -11.48
N CYS A 132 -1.17 17.43 -11.68
CA CYS A 132 -1.48 16.19 -10.95
C CYS A 132 -0.69 16.12 -9.66
N ALA A 133 -1.36 15.88 -8.54
CA ALA A 133 -0.69 15.62 -7.27
C ALA A 133 0.18 14.35 -7.36
N VAL A 134 1.29 14.34 -6.62
CA VAL A 134 2.08 13.12 -6.40
C VAL A 134 1.91 12.63 -4.97
N ASN A 135 2.00 11.33 -4.78
CA ASN A 135 1.85 10.73 -3.47
C ASN A 135 3.17 10.70 -2.69
N PHE A 136 4.25 10.23 -3.32
CA PHE A 136 5.55 10.11 -2.69
C PHE A 136 6.66 10.69 -3.58
N PHE A 137 7.09 9.98 -4.63
CA PHE A 137 8.07 10.50 -5.59
C PHE A 137 7.44 11.28 -6.75
N SER A 138 8.24 12.11 -7.40
CA SER A 138 7.80 12.97 -8.52
C SER A 138 7.24 12.21 -9.75
N HIS A 139 7.44 10.91 -9.82
CA HIS A 139 6.95 10.03 -10.88
C HIS A 139 5.79 9.12 -10.41
N GLN A 140 5.20 9.42 -9.25
CA GLN A 140 4.12 8.63 -8.64
C GLN A 140 2.84 9.48 -8.49
N PRO A 141 2.06 9.65 -9.57
CA PRO A 141 0.81 10.40 -9.53
C PRO A 141 -0.17 9.79 -8.55
N ALA A 142 -0.77 10.63 -7.70
CA ALA A 142 -1.67 10.23 -6.63
C ALA A 142 -3.02 9.80 -7.17
N LEU A 143 -3.46 8.58 -6.85
CA LEU A 143 -4.81 8.11 -7.10
C LEU A 143 -5.83 8.92 -6.28
N ASN A 144 -7.00 9.17 -6.87
CA ASN A 144 -8.02 10.02 -6.28
C ASN A 144 -9.04 9.20 -5.48
N TYR A 145 -8.88 9.19 -4.17
CA TYR A 145 -9.90 8.70 -3.23
C TYR A 145 -10.70 9.82 -2.56
N GLY A 146 -10.59 11.03 -3.11
CA GLY A 146 -11.31 12.20 -2.64
C GLY A 146 -10.68 12.91 -1.44
N PHE A 147 -11.39 13.95 -1.03
CA PHE A 147 -11.05 14.79 0.10
C PHE A 147 -12.12 14.65 1.17
N TYR A 148 -11.72 14.52 2.43
CA TYR A 148 -12.68 14.46 3.56
C TYR A 148 -13.37 15.81 3.77
N LYS A 149 -12.63 16.90 3.60
CA LYS A 149 -13.13 18.28 3.66
C LYS A 149 -12.66 19.03 2.40
N PRO A 150 -13.37 18.92 1.26
CA PRO A 150 -13.05 19.72 0.08
C PRO A 150 -13.12 21.21 0.38
N ASP A 151 -12.10 21.98 0.01
CA ASP A 151 -12.03 23.44 0.19
C ASP A 151 -11.67 24.19 -1.11
N LYS A 152 -11.46 23.44 -2.20
CA LYS A 152 -11.19 23.97 -3.53
C LYS A 152 -12.19 23.42 -4.55
N PRO A 153 -12.50 24.15 -5.63
CA PRO A 153 -13.47 23.71 -6.64
C PRO A 153 -13.11 22.40 -7.36
N TRP A 154 -11.82 22.09 -7.51
CA TRP A 154 -11.33 20.88 -8.16
C TRP A 154 -11.28 19.67 -7.24
N GLN A 155 -11.42 19.86 -5.93
CA GLN A 155 -11.38 18.75 -4.97
C GLN A 155 -12.72 18.02 -4.98
N GLN A 156 -12.66 16.73 -5.19
CA GLN A 156 -13.83 15.85 -5.11
C GLN A 156 -13.98 15.30 -3.69
N SER A 157 -15.20 15.19 -3.22
CA SER A 157 -15.51 14.48 -1.99
C SER A 157 -15.27 12.98 -2.16
N PHE A 158 -15.00 12.27 -1.05
CA PHE A 158 -14.94 10.81 -1.03
C PHE A 158 -16.17 10.15 -1.69
N ASP A 159 -17.35 10.73 -1.54
CA ASP A 159 -18.61 10.17 -2.06
C ASP A 159 -18.86 10.50 -3.55
N ASP A 160 -18.01 11.30 -4.19
CA ASP A 160 -18.16 11.67 -5.59
C ASP A 160 -17.82 10.49 -6.53
N PRO A 161 -18.38 10.47 -7.75
CA PRO A 161 -18.23 9.34 -8.68
C PRO A 161 -16.77 8.99 -9.03
N GLY A 162 -15.88 9.98 -9.16
CA GLY A 162 -14.46 9.77 -9.49
C GLY A 162 -13.72 8.96 -8.41
N PRO A 163 -13.70 9.42 -7.13
CA PRO A 163 -13.15 8.68 -6.01
C PRO A 163 -13.77 7.28 -5.82
N GLN A 164 -15.09 7.15 -5.98
CA GLN A 164 -15.75 5.86 -5.87
C GLN A 164 -15.33 4.90 -7.00
N ALA A 165 -15.18 5.38 -8.23
CA ALA A 165 -14.67 4.57 -9.34
C ALA A 165 -13.22 4.13 -9.12
N THR A 166 -12.39 4.96 -8.45
CA THR A 166 -11.03 4.58 -8.04
C THR A 166 -11.06 3.45 -7.02
N LEU A 167 -11.90 3.56 -6.00
CA LEU A 167 -12.08 2.54 -4.98
C LEU A 167 -12.54 1.21 -5.57
N GLU A 168 -13.55 1.22 -6.45
CA GLU A 168 -14.04 0.00 -7.10
C GLU A 168 -12.97 -0.65 -7.98
N SER A 169 -12.18 0.13 -8.72
CA SER A 169 -11.07 -0.41 -9.50
C SER A 169 -10.00 -1.06 -8.62
N MET A 170 -9.74 -0.51 -7.44
CA MET A 170 -8.80 -1.14 -6.49
C MET A 170 -9.37 -2.42 -5.88
N LYS A 171 -10.68 -2.49 -5.63
CA LYS A 171 -11.35 -3.76 -5.25
C LYS A 171 -11.25 -4.81 -6.36
N ASP A 172 -11.31 -4.42 -7.62
CA ASP A 172 -11.14 -5.35 -8.74
C ASP A 172 -9.71 -5.92 -8.78
N VAL A 173 -8.69 -5.12 -8.48
CA VAL A 173 -7.30 -5.58 -8.31
C VAL A 173 -7.19 -6.60 -7.16
N ILE A 174 -7.77 -6.28 -6.00
CA ILE A 174 -7.80 -7.18 -4.84
C ILE A 174 -8.50 -8.49 -5.21
N ARG A 175 -9.68 -8.41 -5.83
CA ARG A 175 -10.45 -9.56 -6.29
C ARG A 175 -9.68 -10.45 -7.26
N PHE A 176 -8.93 -9.84 -8.18
CA PHE A 176 -8.13 -10.56 -9.17
C PHE A 176 -7.12 -11.51 -8.49
N TRP A 177 -6.32 -10.99 -7.57
CA TRP A 177 -5.29 -11.78 -6.92
C TRP A 177 -5.83 -12.79 -5.90
N LEU A 178 -6.88 -12.43 -5.15
CA LEU A 178 -7.53 -13.37 -4.23
C LEU A 178 -8.16 -14.56 -4.99
N LYS A 179 -8.75 -14.34 -6.17
CA LYS A 179 -9.22 -15.42 -7.03
C LYS A 179 -8.10 -16.30 -7.59
N MET A 180 -6.89 -15.78 -7.71
CA MET A 180 -5.72 -16.57 -8.12
C MET A 180 -5.08 -17.37 -6.97
N GLY A 181 -5.53 -17.18 -5.74
CA GLY A 181 -5.06 -17.95 -4.58
C GLY A 181 -4.21 -17.17 -3.58
N CYS A 182 -4.08 -15.86 -3.72
CA CYS A 182 -3.45 -15.00 -2.72
C CYS A 182 -4.24 -15.04 -1.40
N ASP A 183 -3.55 -15.05 -0.25
CA ASP A 183 -4.18 -15.08 1.08
C ASP A 183 -4.47 -13.70 1.67
N GLY A 184 -4.06 -12.63 1.01
CA GLY A 184 -4.28 -11.28 1.49
C GLY A 184 -3.23 -10.27 1.05
N PHE A 185 -3.22 -9.12 1.72
CA PHE A 185 -2.34 -8.01 1.33
C PHE A 185 -1.70 -7.30 2.52
N ARG A 186 -0.46 -6.91 2.33
CA ARG A 186 0.12 -5.77 3.03
C ARG A 186 -0.19 -4.53 2.21
N VAL A 187 -0.70 -3.49 2.83
CA VAL A 187 -1.17 -2.29 2.15
C VAL A 187 -0.21 -1.13 2.40
N ASP A 188 0.41 -0.69 1.32
CA ASP A 188 1.35 0.42 1.31
C ASP A 188 0.66 1.74 1.66
N MET A 189 1.27 2.53 2.57
CA MET A 189 0.81 3.87 2.97
C MET A 189 -0.71 3.96 3.23
N ALA A 190 -1.29 2.95 3.87
CA ALA A 190 -2.73 2.79 4.03
C ALA A 190 -3.44 3.98 4.68
N GLY A 191 -2.72 4.77 5.49
CA GLY A 191 -3.26 5.90 6.26
C GLY A 191 -3.44 7.19 5.48
N SER A 192 -3.00 7.30 4.21
CA SER A 192 -2.86 8.57 3.50
C SER A 192 -3.75 8.74 2.27
N LEU A 193 -4.73 7.85 2.06
CA LEU A 193 -5.48 7.77 0.80
C LEU A 193 -6.45 8.94 0.61
N VAL A 194 -7.33 9.18 1.57
CA VAL A 194 -8.25 10.33 1.54
C VAL A 194 -7.49 11.58 1.98
N LYS A 195 -7.65 12.67 1.24
CA LYS A 195 -6.91 13.93 1.48
C LYS A 195 -7.71 14.87 2.39
N ASN A 196 -7.04 15.86 3.00
CA ASN A 196 -7.63 16.78 4.01
C ASN A 196 -8.37 16.02 5.13
N ASP A 197 -7.78 14.91 5.62
CA ASP A 197 -8.37 13.96 6.57
C ASP A 197 -7.46 13.79 7.80
N GLU A 198 -7.24 14.87 8.54
CA GLU A 198 -6.33 14.91 9.71
C GLU A 198 -6.66 13.86 10.77
N GLU A 199 -7.96 13.61 10.99
CA GLU A 199 -8.41 12.62 11.96
C GLU A 199 -8.45 11.19 11.41
N GLY A 200 -8.23 11.01 10.10
CA GLY A 200 -8.26 9.71 9.42
C GLY A 200 -9.67 9.13 9.22
N LYS A 201 -10.72 9.91 9.42
CA LYS A 201 -12.13 9.43 9.36
C LYS A 201 -12.53 8.98 7.95
N GLY A 202 -12.12 9.72 6.94
CA GLY A 202 -12.39 9.37 5.53
C GLY A 202 -11.65 8.11 5.13
N THR A 203 -10.38 8.02 5.50
CA THR A 203 -9.54 6.84 5.23
C THR A 203 -10.04 5.60 5.98
N ILE A 204 -10.47 5.75 7.24
CA ILE A 204 -11.12 4.67 7.99
C ILE A 204 -12.38 4.18 7.26
N ARG A 205 -13.25 5.10 6.83
CA ARG A 205 -14.48 4.76 6.09
C ARG A 205 -14.19 4.04 4.76
N LEU A 206 -13.14 4.48 4.04
CA LEU A 206 -12.68 3.83 2.83
C LEU A 206 -12.34 2.35 3.10
N TRP A 207 -11.53 2.10 4.10
CA TRP A 207 -11.10 0.74 4.42
C TRP A 207 -12.21 -0.12 5.01
N GLN A 208 -13.16 0.46 5.75
CA GLN A 208 -14.38 -0.24 6.17
C GLN A 208 -15.17 -0.74 4.96
N ASN A 209 -15.29 0.07 3.90
CA ASN A 209 -15.94 -0.35 2.66
C ASN A 209 -15.20 -1.50 1.95
N VAL A 210 -13.85 -1.48 1.95
CA VAL A 210 -13.04 -2.62 1.47
C VAL A 210 -13.22 -3.84 2.36
N ARG A 211 -13.30 -3.67 3.69
CA ARG A 211 -13.53 -4.78 4.63
C ARG A 211 -14.89 -5.43 4.44
N GLU A 212 -15.95 -4.65 4.23
CA GLU A 212 -17.28 -5.16 3.92
C GLU A 212 -17.24 -6.03 2.66
N PHE A 213 -16.65 -5.53 1.58
CA PHE A 213 -16.42 -6.29 0.36
C PHE A 213 -15.66 -7.61 0.60
N LEU A 214 -14.57 -7.56 1.39
CA LEU A 214 -13.79 -8.77 1.69
C LEU A 214 -14.60 -9.76 2.54
N ASN A 215 -15.36 -9.29 3.53
CA ASN A 215 -16.19 -10.16 4.35
C ASN A 215 -17.27 -10.90 3.54
N GLU A 216 -17.75 -10.29 2.47
CA GLU A 216 -18.75 -10.88 1.58
C GLU A 216 -18.15 -11.88 0.58
N GLU A 217 -17.05 -11.53 -0.07
CA GLU A 217 -16.48 -12.33 -1.16
C GLU A 217 -15.29 -13.21 -0.74
N PHE A 218 -14.48 -12.76 0.25
CA PHE A 218 -13.22 -13.40 0.64
C PHE A 218 -12.98 -13.28 2.17
N PRO A 219 -13.82 -13.91 3.00
CA PRO A 219 -13.81 -13.72 4.46
C PRO A 219 -12.50 -14.12 5.14
N ASP A 220 -11.71 -15.01 4.53
CA ASP A 220 -10.44 -15.49 5.05
C ASP A 220 -9.24 -14.62 4.63
N ALA A 221 -9.45 -13.59 3.80
CA ALA A 221 -8.36 -12.76 3.32
C ALA A 221 -7.77 -11.88 4.43
N ALA A 222 -6.46 -11.95 4.61
CA ALA A 222 -5.73 -11.16 5.59
C ALA A 222 -5.40 -9.76 5.07
N MET A 223 -5.46 -8.75 5.94
CA MET A 223 -5.07 -7.37 5.63
C MET A 223 -4.12 -6.85 6.71
N VAL A 224 -2.94 -6.43 6.27
CA VAL A 224 -1.91 -5.79 7.11
C VAL A 224 -1.69 -4.39 6.59
N SER A 225 -1.83 -3.37 7.42
CA SER A 225 -1.59 -1.99 6.99
C SER A 225 -0.16 -1.54 7.27
N GLU A 226 0.38 -0.73 6.37
CA GLU A 226 1.43 0.21 6.72
C GLU A 226 0.77 1.55 7.06
N TRP A 227 0.44 1.73 8.34
CA TRP A 227 -0.20 2.95 8.83
C TRP A 227 0.56 3.56 10.02
N GLY A 228 1.01 2.71 10.94
CA GLY A 228 1.70 3.15 12.14
C GLY A 228 0.79 3.79 13.18
N GLU A 229 -0.53 3.69 13.00
CA GLU A 229 -1.57 4.14 13.93
C GLU A 229 -2.58 3.00 14.14
N PRO A 230 -2.25 2.01 14.97
CA PRO A 230 -3.08 0.81 15.16
C PRO A 230 -4.54 1.10 15.45
N ASP A 231 -4.83 2.15 16.20
CA ASP A 231 -6.19 2.56 16.52
C ASP A 231 -7.05 2.85 15.28
N LYS A 232 -6.48 3.58 14.33
CA LYS A 232 -7.17 3.95 13.09
C LYS A 232 -7.24 2.77 12.12
N SER A 233 -6.11 2.08 11.96
CA SER A 233 -6.01 0.89 11.13
C SER A 233 -7.08 -0.15 11.49
N LEU A 234 -7.19 -0.45 12.76
CA LEU A 234 -8.14 -1.42 13.27
C LEU A 234 -9.60 -0.96 13.14
N GLN A 235 -9.86 0.34 13.30
CA GLN A 235 -11.18 0.90 13.00
C GLN A 235 -11.52 0.79 11.51
N GLY A 236 -10.52 0.89 10.63
CA GLY A 236 -10.64 0.66 9.19
C GLY A 236 -10.89 -0.81 8.81
N GLY A 237 -10.75 -1.75 9.75
CA GLY A 237 -11.02 -3.18 9.52
C GLY A 237 -9.78 -3.99 9.10
N PHE A 238 -8.57 -3.46 9.27
CA PHE A 238 -7.35 -4.25 9.14
C PHE A 238 -7.23 -5.26 10.28
N HIS A 239 -6.56 -6.36 10.02
CA HIS A 239 -6.27 -7.37 11.05
C HIS A 239 -5.01 -7.02 11.83
N MET A 240 -4.05 -6.37 11.19
CA MET A 240 -2.73 -6.06 11.72
C MET A 240 -2.25 -4.71 11.21
N ASP A 241 -1.45 -4.04 12.03
CA ASP A 241 -0.68 -2.86 11.67
C ASP A 241 0.72 -3.01 12.26
N PHE A 242 1.71 -2.31 11.72
CA PHE A 242 3.05 -2.29 12.28
C PHE A 242 3.53 -0.86 12.55
N LEU A 243 4.37 -0.72 13.55
CA LEU A 243 4.96 0.56 13.90
C LEU A 243 6.06 0.92 12.89
N LEU A 244 6.01 2.14 12.39
CA LEU A 244 7.02 2.66 11.49
C LEU A 244 8.24 3.14 12.28
N HIS A 245 9.43 3.14 11.67
CA HIS A 245 10.65 3.60 12.30
C HIS A 245 10.68 5.12 12.57
N PHE A 246 9.81 5.88 11.91
CA PHE A 246 9.59 7.31 12.12
C PHE A 246 8.30 7.54 12.92
N GLY A 247 8.09 8.78 13.36
CA GLY A 247 6.93 9.13 14.16
C GLY A 247 7.07 8.66 15.62
N PRO A 248 5.94 8.37 16.28
CA PRO A 248 5.92 8.15 17.74
C PRO A 248 6.35 6.75 18.19
N SER A 249 6.90 5.92 17.30
CA SER A 249 7.31 4.54 17.63
C SER A 249 8.53 4.45 18.53
N HIS A 250 9.38 5.47 18.53
CA HIS A 250 10.69 5.47 19.19
C HIS A 250 11.70 4.43 18.69
N TYR A 251 11.49 3.83 17.49
CA TYR A 251 12.49 2.95 16.86
C TYR A 251 13.83 3.67 16.61
N ASN A 252 13.78 4.96 16.30
CA ASN A 252 15.01 5.73 16.06
C ASN A 252 15.91 5.78 17.29
N ASP A 253 15.34 5.77 18.51
CA ASP A 253 16.13 5.74 19.76
C ASP A 253 16.93 4.44 19.90
N LEU A 254 16.45 3.35 19.29
CA LEU A 254 17.16 2.07 19.31
C LEU A 254 18.23 1.96 18.21
N PHE A 255 17.96 2.46 16.99
CA PHE A 255 18.73 2.10 15.79
C PHE A 255 19.36 3.27 15.05
N ARG A 256 18.82 4.48 15.12
CA ARG A 256 19.16 5.58 14.19
C ARG A 256 19.44 6.94 14.84
N CYS A 257 19.38 7.06 16.15
CA CYS A 257 19.80 8.28 16.82
C CYS A 257 21.34 8.39 16.84
N GLU A 258 21.88 9.55 17.24
CA GLU A 258 23.32 9.81 17.27
C GLU A 258 24.10 8.76 18.08
N GLU A 259 23.53 8.29 19.19
CA GLU A 259 24.08 7.21 20.01
C GLU A 259 23.02 6.13 20.24
N PRO A 260 22.74 5.24 19.24
CA PRO A 260 21.71 4.23 19.33
C PRO A 260 21.92 3.29 20.52
N PHE A 261 20.83 2.78 21.09
CA PHE A 261 20.88 1.84 22.22
C PHE A 261 21.81 0.65 21.96
N PHE A 262 21.78 0.09 20.75
CA PHE A 262 22.62 -1.06 20.37
C PHE A 262 24.02 -0.68 19.85
N SER A 263 24.40 0.60 19.92
CA SER A 263 25.78 1.00 19.59
C SER A 263 26.76 0.71 20.73
N GLY A 264 28.07 0.69 20.42
CA GLY A 264 29.11 0.54 21.42
C GLY A 264 29.19 1.69 22.44
N ARG A 265 28.51 2.81 22.20
CA ARG A 265 28.40 3.96 23.12
C ARG A 265 27.05 4.03 23.84
N GLY A 266 26.09 3.26 23.41
CA GLY A 266 24.80 2.94 23.99
C GLY A 266 24.14 3.96 24.91
N LYS A 267 23.63 5.09 24.38
CA LYS A 267 22.87 6.08 25.15
C LYS A 267 21.39 6.17 24.71
N GLY A 268 20.94 5.34 23.77
CA GLY A 268 19.56 5.33 23.33
C GLY A 268 18.61 4.95 24.49
N ASP A 269 17.42 5.55 24.49
CA ASP A 269 16.40 5.29 25.52
C ASP A 269 15.46 4.16 25.08
N VAL A 270 15.69 2.96 25.61
CA VAL A 270 14.81 1.82 25.38
C VAL A 270 13.46 1.96 26.09
N ALA A 271 13.38 2.76 27.16
CA ALA A 271 12.16 2.89 27.95
C ALA A 271 11.03 3.53 27.13
N ALA A 272 11.31 4.61 26.40
CA ALA A 272 10.34 5.28 25.55
C ALA A 272 9.75 4.34 24.46
N PHE A 273 10.60 3.51 23.83
CA PHE A 273 10.14 2.48 22.89
C PHE A 273 9.24 1.45 23.56
N VAL A 274 9.66 0.92 24.72
CA VAL A 274 8.89 -0.12 25.45
C VAL A 274 7.56 0.42 25.93
N GLU A 275 7.51 1.65 26.44
CA GLU A 275 6.26 2.29 26.88
C GLU A 275 5.30 2.48 25.72
N LYS A 276 5.79 3.01 24.58
CA LYS A 276 4.98 3.21 23.38
C LYS A 276 4.47 1.89 22.79
N TYR A 277 5.32 0.87 22.76
CA TYR A 277 4.93 -0.47 22.35
C TYR A 277 3.80 -1.04 23.22
N LYS A 278 3.94 -0.97 24.56
CA LYS A 278 2.91 -1.42 25.50
C LYS A 278 1.59 -0.66 25.33
N GLU A 279 1.65 0.65 25.18
CA GLU A 279 0.46 1.50 24.91
C GLU A 279 -0.30 1.02 23.68
N ASN A 280 0.40 0.83 22.56
CA ASN A 280 -0.20 0.38 21.30
C ASN A 280 -0.73 -1.05 21.40
N TYR A 281 0.02 -1.95 22.04
CA TYR A 281 -0.40 -3.33 22.28
C TYR A 281 -1.69 -3.40 23.13
N GLU A 282 -1.77 -2.62 24.22
CA GLU A 282 -2.97 -2.57 25.05
C GLU A 282 -4.17 -1.96 24.31
N LYS A 283 -3.97 -0.95 23.49
CA LYS A 283 -5.03 -0.39 22.64
C LYS A 283 -5.54 -1.43 21.64
N ALA A 284 -4.64 -2.15 20.98
CA ALA A 284 -4.99 -3.22 20.07
C ALA A 284 -5.77 -4.34 20.76
N GLN A 285 -5.30 -4.81 21.90
CA GLN A 285 -5.98 -5.86 22.67
C GLN A 285 -7.39 -5.48 23.12
N ARG A 286 -7.61 -4.25 23.57
CA ARG A 286 -8.95 -3.77 23.95
C ARG A 286 -9.94 -3.81 22.79
N LYS A 287 -9.47 -3.78 21.57
CA LYS A 287 -10.28 -3.83 20.33
C LYS A 287 -10.32 -5.23 19.70
N GLY A 288 -9.68 -6.23 20.33
CA GLY A 288 -9.64 -7.60 19.82
C GLY A 288 -8.71 -7.81 18.62
N LEU A 289 -7.67 -7.00 18.48
CA LEU A 289 -6.83 -6.94 17.29
C LEU A 289 -5.35 -7.14 17.62
N ILE A 290 -4.59 -7.65 16.66
CA ILE A 290 -3.16 -7.92 16.81
C ILE A 290 -2.39 -6.76 16.17
N CYS A 291 -1.60 -6.05 16.96
CA CYS A 291 -0.62 -5.08 16.47
C CYS A 291 0.73 -5.79 16.38
N ILE A 292 1.37 -5.73 15.23
CA ILE A 292 2.75 -6.19 15.03
C ILE A 292 3.65 -4.96 15.01
N PRO A 293 4.64 -4.89 15.87
CA PRO A 293 5.59 -3.78 15.89
C PRO A 293 6.58 -3.83 14.72
#